data_b59f133aa6bcb85c3d77d0768e37bcb1
#
_entry.id   b59f133aa6bcb85c3d77d0768e37bcb1
#
_cell.length_a   1.000
_cell.length_b   1.000
_cell.length_c   1.000
_cell.angle_alpha   90.00
_cell.angle_beta   90.00
_cell.angle_gamma   90.00
#
_symmetry.space_group_name_H-M   'P 1'
#
loop_
_entity.id
_entity.type
_entity.pdbx_description
1 polymer ?
#
loop_
_entity_poly.entity_id
_entity_poly.type
_entity_poly.pdbx_seq_one_letter_code
_entity_poly.pdbx_strand_id
1 'polypeptide(L)'
;MSPEKYLQDWQTSQTIAESISPLIGKLYRQKGIEVVLFGKTLINATTIDILKTHRVARRYTGNPLSLEHTMPIIQALCEMSISSCRVDVGQLATKYWNEHEDTAALNDFLQTALQGARDADSSLAARDVVLYGFGRIGRLLTRLLIEKSGPGYPLRLRAIVVRGGKKGDLEKRASLLRRDSVHGQFNGSIVIDEERKALIVNGNYIQIIYANNPSDVDYSVYGINNALVVDNTGVWRDSEGLSQHLACKGAEKVLLTAPGKGDIKNVVFGVNESVIQEDDTIISAASCTTNAITPVLKALNDKYGVLSGHIETVHSYTNDQNLIDNFHSGDRRGRSASLNMVLTSTGAAKAVAKALPELAGKLTGNAIRVPTPNVSMAVANLNLSTDVDRDSLNDYLREMALNSELSAQIDYTDSTEIVSTDLVGSRHAGVVDGQATIAQDKRCVLYIWYDNEFGYSCQVVHCMEQMMGVRYQTFPR
;
A
#
# COMPACT_ATOMS: atom_id res chain seq x y z
N MET A 1 38.50 2.25 14.48
CA MET A 1 37.99 3.62 14.18
C MET A 1 37.84 4.36 15.49
N SER A 2 38.26 5.64 15.60
CA SER A 2 38.10 6.39 16.87
C SER A 2 36.64 6.85 17.05
N PRO A 3 36.16 7.12 18.27
CA PRO A 3 34.82 7.64 18.52
C PRO A 3 34.53 8.94 17.75
N GLU A 4 35.53 9.82 17.63
CA GLU A 4 35.40 11.08 16.88
C GLU A 4 35.17 10.86 15.40
N LYS A 5 35.77 9.83 14.81
CA LYS A 5 35.59 9.47 13.41
C LYS A 5 34.15 8.99 13.12
N TYR A 6 33.56 8.20 14.03
CA TYR A 6 32.16 7.81 13.92
C TYR A 6 31.21 9.00 13.92
N LEU A 7 31.47 9.99 14.77
CA LEU A 7 30.66 11.21 14.82
C LEU A 7 30.85 12.04 13.55
N GLN A 8 32.06 12.16 13.05
CA GLN A 8 32.36 12.88 11.80
C GLN A 8 31.68 12.22 10.59
N ASP A 9 31.76 10.90 10.46
CA ASP A 9 31.11 10.14 9.39
C ASP A 9 29.58 10.30 9.45
N TRP A 10 29.01 10.29 10.68
CA TRP A 10 27.59 10.57 10.87
C TRP A 10 27.22 11.99 10.44
N GLN A 11 27.97 13.01 10.85
CA GLN A 11 27.72 14.40 10.50
C GLN A 11 27.80 14.63 8.98
N THR A 12 28.78 14.01 8.31
CA THR A 12 28.90 14.03 6.85
C THR A 12 27.64 13.44 6.21
N SER A 13 27.24 12.25 6.63
CA SER A 13 26.04 11.58 6.12
C SER A 13 24.78 12.40 6.37
N GLN A 14 24.66 13.03 7.55
CA GLN A 14 23.54 13.90 7.89
C GLN A 14 23.47 15.12 6.97
N THR A 15 24.61 15.78 6.70
CA THR A 15 24.69 16.94 5.79
C THR A 15 24.26 16.57 4.37
N ILE A 16 24.67 15.41 3.87
CA ILE A 16 24.23 14.92 2.55
C ILE A 16 22.72 14.66 2.55
N ALA A 17 22.19 13.99 3.59
CA ALA A 17 20.76 13.69 3.69
C ALA A 17 19.91 14.97 3.76
N GLU A 18 20.39 15.99 4.47
CA GLU A 18 19.77 17.34 4.50
C GLU A 18 19.75 17.99 3.12
N SER A 19 20.80 17.81 2.32
CA SER A 19 20.89 18.33 0.95
C SER A 19 20.02 17.56 -0.06
N ILE A 20 19.72 16.29 0.19
CA ILE A 20 18.86 15.46 -0.67
C ILE A 20 17.39 15.87 -0.58
N SER A 21 16.88 16.22 0.61
CA SER A 21 15.46 16.54 0.83
C SER A 21 14.88 17.60 -0.12
N PRO A 22 15.49 18.78 -0.34
CA PRO A 22 14.96 19.76 -1.28
C PRO A 22 15.00 19.29 -2.72
N LEU A 23 15.97 18.45 -3.12
CA LEU A 23 16.05 17.89 -4.47
C LEU A 23 14.91 16.91 -4.73
N ILE A 24 14.62 16.03 -3.78
CA ILE A 24 13.45 15.11 -3.84
C ILE A 24 12.17 15.94 -3.97
N GLY A 25 12.02 17.00 -3.17
CA GLY A 25 10.89 17.91 -3.25
C GLY A 25 10.75 18.59 -4.61
N LYS A 26 11.86 19.02 -5.22
CA LYS A 26 11.90 19.60 -6.56
C LYS A 26 11.49 18.58 -7.63
N LEU A 27 12.09 17.38 -7.60
CA LEU A 27 11.77 16.30 -8.53
C LEU A 27 10.29 15.96 -8.50
N TYR A 28 9.73 15.78 -7.33
CA TYR A 28 8.33 15.41 -7.20
C TYR A 28 7.37 16.54 -7.62
N ARG A 29 7.54 17.74 -7.04
CA ARG A 29 6.59 18.85 -7.25
C ARG A 29 6.71 19.53 -8.61
N GLN A 30 7.89 19.56 -9.22
CA GLN A 30 8.10 20.25 -10.49
C GLN A 30 8.09 19.32 -11.69
N LYS A 31 8.55 18.06 -11.51
CA LYS A 31 8.72 17.10 -12.61
C LYS A 31 7.82 15.88 -12.50
N GLY A 32 7.11 15.68 -11.37
CA GLY A 32 6.29 14.49 -11.15
C GLY A 32 7.09 13.20 -10.96
N ILE A 33 8.35 13.32 -10.56
CA ILE A 33 9.24 12.17 -10.38
C ILE A 33 9.20 11.74 -8.90
N GLU A 34 8.64 10.56 -8.62
CA GLU A 34 8.68 9.96 -7.29
C GLU A 34 10.01 9.22 -7.10
N VAL A 35 10.85 9.72 -6.19
CA VAL A 35 12.11 9.08 -5.84
C VAL A 35 11.88 8.06 -4.74
N VAL A 36 12.30 6.81 -4.98
CA VAL A 36 12.26 5.73 -3.99
C VAL A 36 13.64 5.11 -3.83
N LEU A 37 13.86 4.42 -2.71
CA LEU A 37 15.07 3.65 -2.44
C LEU A 37 14.65 2.22 -2.08
N PHE A 38 14.88 1.27 -2.97
CA PHE A 38 14.38 -0.10 -2.88
C PHE A 38 12.89 -0.12 -2.51
N GLY A 39 12.08 0.55 -3.33
CA GLY A 39 10.63 0.66 -3.16
C GLY A 39 10.14 1.59 -2.04
N LYS A 40 11.01 2.05 -1.13
CA LYS A 40 10.64 2.97 -0.05
C LYS A 40 10.65 4.41 -0.53
N THR A 41 9.51 5.09 -0.47
CA THR A 41 9.41 6.48 -0.87
C THR A 41 10.26 7.40 0.00
N LEU A 42 10.92 8.37 -0.64
CA LEU A 42 11.68 9.41 0.03
C LEU A 42 10.93 10.75 0.09
N ILE A 43 9.72 10.80 -0.46
CA ILE A 43 8.87 12.01 -0.37
C ILE A 43 8.51 12.26 1.09
N ASN A 44 8.66 13.52 1.53
CA ASN A 44 8.40 13.95 2.90
C ASN A 44 9.17 13.18 3.98
N ALA A 45 10.19 12.40 3.60
CA ALA A 45 11.07 11.74 4.55
C ALA A 45 11.91 12.78 5.31
N THR A 46 12.07 12.55 6.63
CA THR A 46 13.00 13.35 7.44
C THR A 46 14.44 12.96 7.13
N THR A 47 15.40 13.80 7.48
CA THR A 47 16.84 13.49 7.41
C THR A 47 17.16 12.12 8.02
N ILE A 48 16.57 11.83 9.18
CA ILE A 48 16.78 10.55 9.87
C ILE A 48 16.16 9.38 9.11
N ASP A 49 15.00 9.58 8.47
CA ASP A 49 14.37 8.52 7.66
C ASP A 49 15.20 8.21 6.41
N ILE A 50 15.78 9.22 5.77
CA ILE A 50 16.70 9.06 4.64
C ILE A 50 17.91 8.23 5.08
N LEU A 51 18.56 8.58 6.19
CA LEU A 51 19.69 7.85 6.75
C LEU A 51 19.33 6.39 7.07
N LYS A 52 18.19 6.17 7.74
CA LYS A 52 17.72 4.82 8.07
C LYS A 52 17.47 3.99 6.82
N THR A 53 16.83 4.57 5.79
CA THR A 53 16.51 3.87 4.55
C THR A 53 17.78 3.42 3.82
N HIS A 54 18.80 4.28 3.76
CA HIS A 54 20.11 3.91 3.19
C HIS A 54 20.81 2.80 3.99
N ARG A 55 20.70 2.83 5.31
CA ARG A 55 21.25 1.75 6.15
C ARG A 55 20.52 0.43 5.96
N VAL A 56 19.19 0.47 5.80
CA VAL A 56 18.38 -0.73 5.57
C VAL A 56 18.64 -1.33 4.19
N ALA A 57 19.18 -0.56 3.22
CA ALA A 57 19.58 -1.03 1.90
C ALA A 57 20.52 -2.27 1.94
N ARG A 58 21.27 -2.45 3.04
CA ARG A 58 22.09 -3.67 3.25
C ARG A 58 21.31 -4.99 3.12
N ARG A 59 19.99 -4.96 3.36
CA ARG A 59 19.14 -6.15 3.18
C ARG A 59 19.04 -6.57 1.72
N TYR A 60 19.25 -5.64 0.80
CA TYR A 60 19.16 -5.83 -0.65
C TYR A 60 20.52 -6.08 -1.30
N THR A 61 21.56 -5.40 -0.80
CA THR A 61 22.90 -5.38 -1.42
C THR A 61 23.96 -6.06 -0.56
N GLY A 62 23.61 -6.57 0.62
CA GLY A 62 24.56 -7.10 1.61
C GLY A 62 25.31 -6.01 2.39
N ASN A 63 25.45 -4.80 1.85
CA ASN A 63 26.13 -3.67 2.46
C ASN A 63 25.21 -2.43 2.53
N PRO A 64 25.41 -1.51 3.50
CA PRO A 64 24.70 -0.23 3.49
C PRO A 64 25.04 0.55 2.23
N LEU A 65 24.02 1.14 1.60
CA LEU A 65 24.25 2.04 0.48
C LEU A 65 24.68 3.42 0.99
N SER A 66 25.80 3.94 0.47
CA SER A 66 26.27 5.28 0.79
C SER A 66 25.37 6.35 0.19
N LEU A 67 25.12 7.44 0.95
CA LEU A 67 24.46 8.62 0.41
C LEU A 67 25.31 9.31 -0.67
N GLU A 68 26.62 9.17 -0.62
CA GLU A 68 27.54 9.67 -1.65
C GLU A 68 27.30 9.00 -3.01
N HIS A 69 26.76 7.77 -3.00
CA HIS A 69 26.40 7.05 -4.21
C HIS A 69 25.03 7.45 -4.78
N THR A 70 24.09 7.84 -3.95
CA THR A 70 22.74 8.22 -4.38
C THR A 70 22.61 9.70 -4.72
N MET A 71 23.38 10.57 -4.05
CA MET A 71 23.34 12.01 -4.25
C MET A 71 23.63 12.44 -5.70
N PRO A 72 24.70 11.96 -6.39
CA PRO A 72 24.95 12.31 -7.78
C PRO A 72 23.82 11.91 -8.72
N ILE A 73 23.19 10.74 -8.48
CA ILE A 73 22.05 10.28 -9.26
C ILE A 73 20.86 11.22 -9.09
N ILE A 74 20.52 11.61 -7.84
CA ILE A 74 19.42 12.54 -7.57
C ILE A 74 19.69 13.92 -8.19
N GLN A 75 20.93 14.38 -8.16
CA GLN A 75 21.33 15.64 -8.82
C GLN A 75 21.16 15.55 -10.35
N ALA A 76 21.65 14.50 -10.97
CA ALA A 76 21.50 14.26 -12.40
C ALA A 76 20.02 14.20 -12.82
N LEU A 77 19.15 13.51 -12.06
CA LEU A 77 17.71 13.49 -12.30
C LEU A 77 17.08 14.89 -12.30
N CYS A 78 17.60 15.81 -11.48
CA CYS A 78 17.12 17.20 -11.46
C CYS A 78 17.38 17.94 -12.77
N GLU A 79 18.43 17.57 -13.50
CA GLU A 79 18.81 18.19 -14.77
C GLU A 79 18.20 17.49 -16.00
N MET A 80 17.79 16.22 -15.86
CA MET A 80 17.21 15.44 -16.96
C MET A 80 15.78 15.86 -17.29
N SER A 81 15.42 15.80 -18.58
CA SER A 81 14.04 15.92 -19.06
C SER A 81 13.46 14.53 -19.23
N ILE A 82 12.67 14.08 -18.24
CA ILE A 82 11.95 12.81 -18.22
C ILE A 82 10.51 13.06 -17.79
N SER A 83 9.59 12.22 -18.24
CA SER A 83 8.17 12.28 -17.88
C SER A 83 7.93 11.83 -16.45
N SER A 84 6.71 12.07 -15.96
CA SER A 84 6.29 11.64 -14.63
C SER A 84 6.43 10.14 -14.46
N CYS A 85 7.24 9.72 -13.48
CA CYS A 85 7.55 8.31 -13.22
C CYS A 85 8.02 8.09 -11.78
N ARG A 86 8.22 6.84 -11.41
CA ARG A 86 8.89 6.44 -10.17
C ARG A 86 10.31 6.01 -10.50
N VAL A 87 11.30 6.54 -9.77
CA VAL A 87 12.71 6.19 -9.96
C VAL A 87 13.29 5.61 -8.68
N ASP A 88 13.74 4.36 -8.75
CA ASP A 88 14.43 3.70 -7.65
C ASP A 88 15.94 4.00 -7.71
N VAL A 89 16.34 5.00 -6.94
CA VAL A 89 17.74 5.42 -6.89
C VAL A 89 18.64 4.42 -6.17
N GLY A 90 18.07 3.53 -5.33
CA GLY A 90 18.83 2.46 -4.70
C GLY A 90 19.27 1.42 -5.73
N GLN A 91 18.37 0.98 -6.59
CA GLN A 91 18.67 0.05 -7.67
C GLN A 91 19.63 0.67 -8.69
N LEU A 92 19.40 1.93 -9.09
CA LEU A 92 20.30 2.64 -10.01
C LEU A 92 21.70 2.78 -9.44
N ALA A 93 21.82 3.19 -8.16
CA ALA A 93 23.12 3.32 -7.50
C ALA A 93 23.83 1.97 -7.42
N THR A 94 23.14 0.92 -7.03
CA THR A 94 23.76 -0.42 -6.95
C THR A 94 24.25 -0.88 -8.31
N LYS A 95 23.47 -0.74 -9.38
CA LYS A 95 23.87 -1.10 -10.73
C LYS A 95 25.07 -0.28 -11.20
N TYR A 96 25.02 1.03 -11.01
CA TYR A 96 26.08 1.93 -11.49
C TYR A 96 27.41 1.68 -10.78
N TRP A 97 27.43 1.71 -9.45
CA TRP A 97 28.65 1.62 -8.64
C TRP A 97 29.26 0.22 -8.57
N ASN A 98 28.56 -0.81 -9.05
CA ASN A 98 29.16 -2.14 -9.26
C ASN A 98 30.09 -2.17 -10.48
N GLU A 99 29.92 -1.27 -11.44
CA GLU A 99 30.66 -1.26 -12.72
C GLU A 99 31.58 -0.03 -12.88
N HIS A 100 31.38 1.01 -12.04
CA HIS A 100 32.07 2.28 -12.17
C HIS A 100 32.59 2.78 -10.82
N GLU A 101 33.74 3.45 -10.83
CA GLU A 101 34.38 4.00 -9.62
C GLU A 101 34.13 5.52 -9.47
N ASP A 102 33.73 6.20 -10.54
CA ASP A 102 33.47 7.66 -10.56
C ASP A 102 32.16 8.00 -11.30
N THR A 103 31.86 9.28 -11.46
CA THR A 103 30.62 9.76 -12.08
C THR A 103 30.75 10.08 -13.57
N ALA A 104 31.86 9.79 -14.21
CA ALA A 104 32.12 10.19 -15.60
C ALA A 104 31.07 9.61 -16.58
N ALA A 105 30.67 8.37 -16.41
CA ALA A 105 29.68 7.69 -17.25
C ALA A 105 28.23 7.80 -16.72
N LEU A 106 27.98 8.50 -15.59
CA LEU A 106 26.69 8.49 -14.91
C LEU A 106 25.54 8.99 -15.79
N ASN A 107 25.74 10.07 -16.53
CA ASN A 107 24.69 10.63 -17.37
C ASN A 107 24.29 9.68 -18.50
N ASP A 108 25.24 9.01 -19.16
CA ASP A 108 24.97 8.06 -20.25
C ASP A 108 24.26 6.81 -19.70
N PHE A 109 24.71 6.33 -18.54
CA PHE A 109 24.04 5.24 -17.83
C PHE A 109 22.58 5.58 -17.51
N LEU A 110 22.32 6.76 -16.93
CA LEU A 110 20.96 7.19 -16.58
C LEU A 110 20.08 7.41 -17.82
N GLN A 111 20.65 7.93 -18.91
CA GLN A 111 19.93 8.06 -20.18
C GLN A 111 19.44 6.71 -20.69
N THR A 112 20.26 5.68 -20.58
CA THR A 112 19.92 4.30 -20.98
C THR A 112 18.90 3.68 -20.02
N ALA A 113 19.17 3.75 -18.72
CA ALA A 113 18.31 3.14 -17.70
C ALA A 113 16.90 3.77 -17.62
N LEU A 114 16.75 5.02 -18.05
CA LEU A 114 15.51 5.80 -18.00
C LEU A 114 14.93 6.09 -19.40
N GLN A 115 15.37 5.40 -20.45
CA GLN A 115 14.93 5.66 -21.83
C GLN A 115 13.41 5.63 -21.95
N GLY A 116 12.73 4.63 -21.35
CA GLY A 116 11.27 4.54 -21.37
C GLY A 116 10.53 5.71 -20.71
N ALA A 117 11.17 6.43 -19.77
CA ALA A 117 10.62 7.64 -19.17
C ALA A 117 10.81 8.88 -20.05
N ARG A 118 11.79 8.87 -20.96
CA ARG A 118 12.02 9.98 -21.92
C ARG A 118 11.05 9.95 -23.08
N ASP A 119 10.63 8.74 -23.48
CA ASP A 119 9.79 8.51 -24.65
C ASP A 119 8.29 8.52 -24.30
N ALA A 120 7.93 8.54 -23.00
CA ALA A 120 6.54 8.54 -22.56
C ALA A 120 5.89 9.93 -22.68
N ASP A 121 4.62 9.95 -23.06
CA ASP A 121 3.82 11.18 -23.08
C ASP A 121 3.64 11.74 -21.66
N SER A 122 3.93 13.01 -21.46
CA SER A 122 4.31 13.56 -20.15
C SER A 122 3.15 13.92 -19.21
N SER A 123 1.89 13.82 -19.64
CA SER A 123 0.78 14.30 -18.81
C SER A 123 -0.27 13.23 -18.51
N LEU A 124 -0.13 12.59 -17.36
CA LEU A 124 -1.25 11.89 -16.76
C LEU A 124 -2.32 12.93 -16.37
N ALA A 125 -3.49 12.86 -17.01
CA ALA A 125 -4.60 13.75 -16.68
C ALA A 125 -5.01 13.56 -15.22
N ALA A 126 -5.23 14.66 -14.52
CA ALA A 126 -5.70 14.61 -13.14
C ALA A 126 -7.09 13.97 -13.05
N ARG A 127 -7.27 13.05 -12.10
CA ARG A 127 -8.49 12.30 -11.84
C ARG A 127 -9.03 12.62 -10.47
N ASP A 128 -10.32 12.95 -10.40
CA ASP A 128 -10.97 13.26 -9.14
C ASP A 128 -11.31 11.98 -8.37
N VAL A 129 -11.06 11.97 -7.08
CA VAL A 129 -11.37 10.88 -6.15
C VAL A 129 -12.33 11.37 -5.10
N VAL A 130 -13.36 10.59 -4.83
CA VAL A 130 -14.31 10.78 -3.75
C VAL A 130 -14.25 9.57 -2.82
N LEU A 131 -14.04 9.79 -1.54
CA LEU A 131 -14.11 8.73 -0.53
C LEU A 131 -15.53 8.70 0.07
N TYR A 132 -16.25 7.62 -0.15
CA TYR A 132 -17.56 7.39 0.46
C TYR A 132 -17.37 6.57 1.75
N GLY A 133 -17.50 7.26 2.91
CA GLY A 133 -17.17 6.72 4.22
C GLY A 133 -15.81 7.21 4.75
N PHE A 134 -15.78 7.63 6.02
CA PHE A 134 -14.60 8.18 6.69
C PHE A 134 -14.27 7.43 7.98
N GLY A 135 -14.34 6.09 7.89
CA GLY A 135 -13.91 5.14 8.91
C GLY A 135 -12.38 4.96 8.92
N ARG A 136 -11.90 3.84 9.45
CA ARG A 136 -10.46 3.53 9.51
C ARG A 136 -9.81 3.63 8.13
N ILE A 137 -10.31 2.84 7.16
CA ILE A 137 -9.75 2.80 5.79
C ILE A 137 -9.88 4.16 5.09
N GLY A 138 -11.05 4.82 5.14
CA GLY A 138 -11.22 6.13 4.51
C GLY A 138 -10.25 7.20 5.03
N ARG A 139 -9.91 7.20 6.33
CA ARG A 139 -8.91 8.12 6.89
C ARG A 139 -7.49 7.77 6.46
N LEU A 140 -7.14 6.49 6.38
CA LEU A 140 -5.81 6.07 5.90
C LEU A 140 -5.64 6.36 4.41
N LEU A 141 -6.67 6.13 3.59
CA LEU A 141 -6.67 6.55 2.18
C LEU A 141 -6.54 8.07 2.03
N THR A 142 -7.22 8.85 2.89
CA THR A 142 -7.02 10.31 2.91
C THR A 142 -5.55 10.66 3.17
N ARG A 143 -4.91 10.04 4.18
CA ARG A 143 -3.49 10.27 4.47
C ARG A 143 -2.60 9.92 3.29
N LEU A 144 -2.82 8.77 2.64
CA LEU A 144 -2.04 8.31 1.49
C LEU A 144 -2.20 9.21 0.26
N LEU A 145 -3.43 9.62 -0.07
CA LEU A 145 -3.68 10.51 -1.21
C LEU A 145 -3.08 11.90 -0.98
N ILE A 146 -3.15 12.42 0.25
CA ILE A 146 -2.56 13.71 0.61
C ILE A 146 -1.02 13.66 0.67
N GLU A 147 -0.45 12.57 1.13
CA GLU A 147 1.01 12.36 1.12
C GLU A 147 1.59 12.50 -0.29
N LYS A 148 0.89 11.95 -1.28
CA LYS A 148 1.27 11.97 -2.68
C LYS A 148 0.73 13.18 -3.44
N SER A 149 -0.04 14.06 -2.81
CA SER A 149 -0.65 15.20 -3.49
C SER A 149 0.38 16.18 -4.05
N GLY A 150 0.09 16.71 -5.23
CA GLY A 150 0.94 17.67 -5.90
C GLY A 150 0.78 17.61 -7.43
N PRO A 151 1.45 18.53 -8.18
CA PRO A 151 1.35 18.54 -9.65
C PRO A 151 1.78 17.25 -10.34
N GLY A 152 2.62 16.46 -9.68
CA GLY A 152 3.09 15.19 -10.21
C GLY A 152 2.18 14.01 -9.94
N TYR A 153 1.16 14.11 -9.07
CA TYR A 153 0.30 12.99 -8.75
C TYR A 153 -1.12 13.19 -9.28
N PRO A 154 -1.59 12.28 -10.14
CA PRO A 154 -2.84 12.52 -10.87
C PRO A 154 -4.10 12.27 -10.05
N LEU A 155 -4.08 11.47 -8.98
CA LEU A 155 -5.26 11.23 -8.15
C LEU A 155 -5.47 12.38 -7.15
N ARG A 156 -6.57 13.11 -7.29
CA ARG A 156 -6.90 14.27 -6.44
C ARG A 156 -8.08 13.95 -5.54
N LEU A 157 -7.85 13.89 -4.24
CA LEU A 157 -8.96 13.79 -3.27
C LEU A 157 -9.76 15.09 -3.25
N ARG A 158 -11.00 15.06 -3.72
CA ARG A 158 -11.87 16.20 -3.86
C ARG A 158 -12.97 16.27 -2.81
N ALA A 159 -13.50 15.11 -2.43
CA ALA A 159 -14.57 15.07 -1.44
C ALA A 159 -14.53 13.80 -0.58
N ILE A 160 -15.12 13.93 0.58
CA ILE A 160 -15.41 12.82 1.49
C ILE A 160 -16.89 12.87 1.81
N VAL A 161 -17.60 11.77 1.54
CA VAL A 161 -19.04 11.64 1.83
C VAL A 161 -19.22 10.92 3.16
N VAL A 162 -20.06 11.48 4.02
CA VAL A 162 -20.34 10.94 5.35
C VAL A 162 -21.83 11.09 5.68
N ARG A 163 -22.31 10.28 6.59
CA ARG A 163 -23.68 10.47 7.11
C ARG A 163 -23.78 11.79 7.87
N GLY A 164 -24.95 12.44 7.76
CA GLY A 164 -25.23 13.74 8.33
C GLY A 164 -24.88 13.86 9.81
N GLY A 165 -24.29 14.96 10.16
CA GLY A 165 -23.64 15.20 11.41
C GLY A 165 -24.42 15.98 12.43
N LYS A 166 -24.01 15.80 13.68
CA LYS A 166 -24.40 16.62 14.84
C LYS A 166 -23.53 17.88 14.87
N LYS A 167 -23.89 18.84 15.69
CA LYS A 167 -23.05 20.02 15.96
C LYS A 167 -21.63 19.58 16.34
N GLY A 168 -20.62 20.19 15.74
CA GLY A 168 -19.21 19.87 15.94
C GLY A 168 -18.76 18.58 15.21
N ASP A 169 -19.50 18.10 14.21
CA ASP A 169 -19.15 16.90 13.46
C ASP A 169 -17.84 17.09 12.67
N LEU A 170 -17.68 18.25 12.04
CA LEU A 170 -16.51 18.54 11.20
C LEU A 170 -15.21 18.60 12.02
N GLU A 171 -15.23 19.21 13.20
CA GLU A 171 -14.10 19.23 14.13
C GLU A 171 -13.74 17.83 14.61
N LYS A 172 -14.73 17.00 14.90
CA LYS A 172 -14.48 15.61 15.30
C LYS A 172 -13.84 14.80 14.18
N ARG A 173 -14.29 14.98 12.94
CA ARG A 173 -13.68 14.32 11.77
C ARG A 173 -12.26 14.79 11.53
N ALA A 174 -12.02 16.08 11.61
CA ALA A 174 -10.66 16.64 11.54
C ALA A 174 -9.77 16.09 12.68
N SER A 175 -10.30 16.00 13.90
CA SER A 175 -9.58 15.41 15.04
C SER A 175 -9.24 13.93 14.81
N LEU A 176 -10.16 13.13 14.26
CA LEU A 176 -9.94 11.72 13.94
C LEU A 176 -8.91 11.54 12.82
N LEU A 177 -8.82 12.46 11.86
CA LEU A 177 -7.76 12.44 10.84
C LEU A 177 -6.41 12.83 11.43
N ARG A 178 -6.40 13.83 12.32
CA ARG A 178 -5.19 14.35 12.96
C ARG A 178 -4.56 13.36 13.93
N ARG A 179 -5.38 12.58 14.65
CA ARG A 179 -4.93 11.67 15.70
C ARG A 179 -5.42 10.27 15.45
N ASP A 180 -4.50 9.35 15.42
CA ASP A 180 -4.81 7.92 15.29
C ASP A 180 -4.01 7.14 16.32
N SER A 181 -4.68 6.32 17.13
CA SER A 181 -4.05 5.57 18.22
C SER A 181 -3.14 4.45 17.72
N VAL A 182 -3.32 3.99 16.49
CA VAL A 182 -2.55 2.90 15.88
C VAL A 182 -1.45 3.47 14.99
N HIS A 183 -1.82 4.36 14.06
CA HIS A 183 -0.92 4.91 13.03
C HIS A 183 -0.34 6.28 13.38
N GLY A 184 -0.52 6.74 14.62
CA GLY A 184 0.07 7.98 15.11
C GLY A 184 -0.57 9.25 14.51
N GLN A 185 0.08 10.36 14.75
CA GLN A 185 -0.38 11.67 14.31
C GLN A 185 -0.25 11.82 12.79
N PHE A 186 -1.16 12.60 12.19
CA PHE A 186 -1.04 13.01 10.80
C PHE A 186 0.15 13.96 10.63
N ASN A 187 1.01 13.66 9.68
CA ASN A 187 2.17 14.51 9.37
C ASN A 187 1.77 15.67 8.44
N GLY A 188 1.19 16.71 9.02
CA GLY A 188 0.76 17.86 8.25
C GLY A 188 -0.23 18.77 8.98
N SER A 189 -0.78 19.73 8.25
CA SER A 189 -1.75 20.70 8.74
C SER A 189 -3.18 20.34 8.30
N ILE A 190 -4.15 20.57 9.18
CA ILE A 190 -5.58 20.42 8.90
C ILE A 190 -6.27 21.70 9.38
N VAL A 191 -6.84 22.44 8.45
CA VAL A 191 -7.67 23.63 8.70
C VAL A 191 -9.13 23.27 8.39
N ILE A 192 -10.05 23.77 9.20
CA ILE A 192 -11.48 23.53 9.06
C ILE A 192 -12.12 24.78 8.46
N ASP A 193 -12.88 24.61 7.40
CA ASP A 193 -13.73 25.64 6.80
C ASP A 193 -15.20 25.24 7.10
N GLU A 194 -15.73 25.80 8.19
CA GLU A 194 -17.10 25.49 8.64
C GLU A 194 -18.15 26.06 7.67
N GLU A 195 -17.88 27.23 7.07
CA GLU A 195 -18.81 27.88 6.15
C GLU A 195 -19.04 27.04 4.91
N ARG A 196 -17.94 26.52 4.34
CA ARG A 196 -17.98 25.68 3.14
C ARG A 196 -18.08 24.20 3.43
N LYS A 197 -18.10 23.80 4.71
CA LYS A 197 -18.08 22.40 5.15
C LYS A 197 -16.94 21.62 4.51
N ALA A 198 -15.71 22.11 4.66
CA ALA A 198 -14.54 21.54 4.05
C ALA A 198 -13.39 21.37 5.04
N LEU A 199 -12.47 20.45 4.70
CA LEU A 199 -11.17 20.32 5.34
C LEU A 199 -10.09 20.76 4.33
N ILE A 200 -9.17 21.61 4.77
CA ILE A 200 -7.98 21.96 4.00
C ILE A 200 -6.82 21.22 4.62
N VAL A 201 -6.36 20.16 3.94
CA VAL A 201 -5.35 19.23 4.43
C VAL A 201 -4.08 19.38 3.59
N ASN A 202 -3.01 19.90 4.19
CA ASN A 202 -1.77 20.26 3.48
C ASN A 202 -2.04 21.09 2.21
N GLY A 203 -2.97 22.05 2.30
CA GLY A 203 -3.36 22.90 1.17
C GLY A 203 -4.40 22.29 0.21
N ASN A 204 -4.71 21.01 0.32
CA ASN A 204 -5.75 20.37 -0.49
C ASN A 204 -7.13 20.66 0.09
N TYR A 205 -7.99 21.27 -0.72
CA TYR A 205 -9.38 21.53 -0.37
C TYR A 205 -10.22 20.26 -0.58
N ILE A 206 -10.80 19.73 0.51
CA ILE A 206 -11.58 18.51 0.51
C ILE A 206 -12.99 18.83 1.00
N GLN A 207 -13.98 18.74 0.11
CA GLN A 207 -15.38 18.95 0.45
C GLN A 207 -15.89 17.83 1.35
N ILE A 208 -16.55 18.16 2.44
CA ILE A 208 -17.31 17.20 3.24
C ILE A 208 -18.77 17.26 2.81
N ILE A 209 -19.25 16.14 2.28
CA ILE A 209 -20.61 16.00 1.77
C ILE A 209 -21.39 15.11 2.71
N TYR A 210 -22.57 15.57 3.12
CA TYR A 210 -23.45 14.80 4.01
C TYR A 210 -24.55 14.12 3.19
N ALA A 211 -24.53 12.79 3.18
CA ALA A 211 -25.54 11.96 2.51
C ALA A 211 -25.81 10.68 3.27
N ASN A 212 -27.03 10.19 3.22
CA ASN A 212 -27.42 8.93 3.85
C ASN A 212 -27.35 7.73 2.89
N ASN A 213 -27.61 7.96 1.61
CA ASN A 213 -27.55 6.94 0.56
C ASN A 213 -26.58 7.39 -0.54
N PRO A 214 -25.99 6.45 -1.27
CA PRO A 214 -25.10 6.79 -2.40
C PRO A 214 -25.77 7.68 -3.43
N SER A 215 -27.00 7.37 -3.82
CA SER A 215 -27.78 8.09 -4.85
C SER A 215 -28.19 9.52 -4.49
N ASP A 216 -27.98 9.95 -3.24
CA ASP A 216 -28.43 11.27 -2.78
C ASP A 216 -27.44 12.40 -3.17
N VAL A 217 -26.34 12.08 -3.84
CA VAL A 217 -25.25 13.03 -4.10
C VAL A 217 -25.19 13.46 -5.56
N ASP A 218 -25.14 14.77 -5.80
CA ASP A 218 -24.71 15.35 -7.08
C ASP A 218 -23.28 15.94 -6.91
N TYR A 219 -22.28 15.25 -7.42
CA TYR A 219 -20.88 15.69 -7.31
C TYR A 219 -20.57 16.87 -8.22
N SER A 220 -21.34 17.05 -9.31
CA SER A 220 -21.11 18.11 -10.28
C SER A 220 -21.29 19.51 -9.70
N VAL A 221 -22.15 19.66 -8.70
CA VAL A 221 -22.35 20.97 -8.01
C VAL A 221 -21.12 21.42 -7.21
N TYR A 222 -20.18 20.50 -6.94
CA TYR A 222 -18.90 20.77 -6.32
C TYR A 222 -17.75 20.86 -7.34
N GLY A 223 -18.08 20.89 -8.65
CA GLY A 223 -17.09 20.90 -9.72
C GLY A 223 -16.26 19.58 -9.80
N ILE A 224 -16.86 18.47 -9.36
CA ILE A 224 -16.27 17.12 -9.41
C ILE A 224 -16.91 16.39 -10.59
N ASN A 225 -16.09 15.93 -11.53
CA ASN A 225 -16.53 15.24 -12.73
C ASN A 225 -15.65 14.05 -13.03
N ASN A 226 -16.24 13.00 -13.61
CA ASN A 226 -15.55 11.75 -13.96
C ASN A 226 -14.75 11.17 -12.77
N ALA A 227 -15.36 11.23 -11.58
CA ALA A 227 -14.69 10.84 -10.33
C ALA A 227 -14.71 9.35 -10.11
N LEU A 228 -13.62 8.84 -9.53
CA LEU A 228 -13.60 7.53 -8.90
C LEU A 228 -14.21 7.66 -7.49
N VAL A 229 -15.34 7.02 -7.27
CA VAL A 229 -15.94 6.89 -5.93
C VAL A 229 -15.40 5.64 -5.24
N VAL A 230 -14.77 5.81 -4.09
CA VAL A 230 -14.22 4.70 -3.31
C VAL A 230 -15.13 4.43 -2.12
N ASP A 231 -15.84 3.31 -2.15
CA ASP A 231 -16.73 2.91 -1.07
C ASP A 231 -15.96 2.21 0.06
N ASN A 232 -15.84 2.91 1.19
CA ASN A 232 -15.16 2.45 2.39
C ASN A 232 -16.14 2.02 3.49
N THR A 233 -17.43 1.89 3.17
CA THR A 233 -18.45 1.56 4.17
C THR A 233 -18.60 0.07 4.39
N GLY A 234 -18.36 -0.71 3.33
CA GLY A 234 -18.60 -2.16 3.32
C GLY A 234 -20.08 -2.54 3.46
N VAL A 235 -21.00 -1.58 3.27
CA VAL A 235 -22.46 -1.81 3.33
C VAL A 235 -22.93 -2.42 2.03
N TRP A 236 -22.60 -1.79 0.92
CA TRP A 236 -22.93 -2.25 -0.44
C TRP A 236 -21.76 -3.06 -0.99
N ARG A 237 -22.03 -4.32 -1.37
CA ARG A 237 -20.96 -5.26 -1.80
C ARG A 237 -21.27 -6.00 -3.07
N ASP A 238 -22.43 -5.76 -3.66
CA ASP A 238 -22.89 -6.33 -4.92
C ASP A 238 -23.06 -5.26 -5.99
N SER A 239 -23.26 -5.67 -7.22
CA SER A 239 -23.39 -4.76 -8.36
C SER A 239 -24.58 -3.82 -8.22
N GLU A 240 -25.70 -4.30 -7.68
CA GLU A 240 -26.92 -3.49 -7.48
C GLU A 240 -26.64 -2.35 -6.48
N GLY A 241 -26.09 -2.68 -5.32
CA GLY A 241 -25.79 -1.71 -4.27
C GLY A 241 -24.76 -0.66 -4.69
N LEU A 242 -23.70 -1.09 -5.39
CA LEU A 242 -22.61 -0.20 -5.84
C LEU A 242 -22.99 0.65 -7.05
N SER A 243 -23.91 0.18 -7.89
CA SER A 243 -24.42 0.96 -9.03
C SER A 243 -25.15 2.23 -8.61
N GLN A 244 -25.63 2.33 -7.38
CA GLN A 244 -26.19 3.57 -6.83
C GLN A 244 -25.22 4.74 -6.89
N HIS A 245 -23.91 4.48 -6.73
CA HIS A 245 -22.89 5.52 -6.89
C HIS A 245 -22.77 6.02 -8.33
N LEU A 246 -22.92 5.12 -9.31
CA LEU A 246 -22.85 5.48 -10.74
C LEU A 246 -24.05 6.30 -11.20
N ALA A 247 -25.19 6.23 -10.49
CA ALA A 247 -26.34 7.08 -10.76
C ALA A 247 -26.10 8.55 -10.39
N CYS A 248 -25.04 8.86 -9.65
CA CYS A 248 -24.68 10.21 -9.22
C CYS A 248 -24.00 10.98 -10.34
N LYS A 249 -24.47 12.21 -10.63
CA LYS A 249 -23.76 13.09 -11.55
C LYS A 249 -22.35 13.37 -11.05
N GLY A 250 -21.39 13.25 -11.95
CA GLY A 250 -19.97 13.46 -11.67
C GLY A 250 -19.20 12.20 -11.24
N ALA A 251 -19.88 11.07 -10.95
CA ALA A 251 -19.23 9.78 -10.75
C ALA A 251 -19.02 9.05 -12.09
N GLU A 252 -17.87 8.41 -12.26
CA GLU A 252 -17.53 7.61 -13.45
C GLU A 252 -17.31 6.15 -13.09
N LYS A 253 -16.56 5.89 -12.03
CA LYS A 253 -16.17 4.55 -11.60
C LYS A 253 -16.32 4.37 -10.09
N VAL A 254 -16.43 3.13 -9.65
CA VAL A 254 -16.59 2.76 -8.25
C VAL A 254 -15.57 1.70 -7.85
N LEU A 255 -14.84 1.95 -6.78
CA LEU A 255 -13.93 0.98 -6.15
C LEU A 255 -14.45 0.62 -4.76
N LEU A 256 -14.71 -0.66 -4.53
CA LEU A 256 -15.09 -1.18 -3.23
C LEU A 256 -13.86 -1.59 -2.41
N THR A 257 -13.74 -1.12 -1.15
CA THR A 257 -12.67 -1.51 -0.23
C THR A 257 -13.06 -2.67 0.70
N ALA A 258 -13.78 -3.62 0.17
CA ALA A 258 -14.18 -4.87 0.82
C ALA A 258 -14.39 -5.95 -0.24
N PRO A 259 -14.46 -7.24 0.15
CA PRO A 259 -14.72 -8.32 -0.82
C PRO A 259 -16.06 -8.12 -1.55
N GLY A 260 -16.00 -8.02 -2.87
CA GLY A 260 -17.16 -7.95 -3.74
C GLY A 260 -17.89 -9.28 -3.84
N LYS A 261 -19.23 -9.22 -3.90
CA LYS A 261 -20.12 -10.36 -4.08
C LYS A 261 -20.54 -10.50 -5.55
N GLY A 262 -21.03 -11.70 -5.89
CA GLY A 262 -21.51 -11.99 -7.23
C GLY A 262 -20.39 -11.93 -8.27
N ASP A 263 -20.63 -11.21 -9.35
CA ASP A 263 -19.80 -11.04 -10.53
C ASP A 263 -18.76 -9.91 -10.43
N ILE A 264 -18.73 -9.16 -9.31
CA ILE A 264 -17.76 -8.10 -9.11
C ILE A 264 -16.33 -8.67 -9.16
N LYS A 265 -15.50 -8.11 -10.02
CA LYS A 265 -14.08 -8.43 -10.12
C LYS A 265 -13.40 -8.07 -8.80
N ASN A 266 -12.83 -9.07 -8.11
CA ASN A 266 -12.01 -8.87 -6.91
C ASN A 266 -10.55 -8.84 -7.34
N VAL A 267 -9.91 -7.69 -7.22
CA VAL A 267 -8.56 -7.46 -7.69
C VAL A 267 -7.57 -7.51 -6.54
N VAL A 268 -6.51 -8.30 -6.72
CA VAL A 268 -5.30 -8.29 -5.91
C VAL A 268 -4.20 -7.75 -6.79
N PHE A 269 -3.76 -6.54 -6.50
CA PHE A 269 -2.74 -5.86 -7.30
C PHE A 269 -1.42 -6.65 -7.29
N GLY A 270 -0.75 -6.73 -8.45
CA GLY A 270 0.44 -7.56 -8.67
C GLY A 270 0.12 -9.03 -9.01
N VAL A 271 -1.15 -9.45 -8.92
CA VAL A 271 -1.55 -10.83 -9.22
C VAL A 271 -2.51 -10.91 -10.41
N ASN A 272 -3.60 -10.15 -10.37
CA ASN A 272 -4.63 -10.21 -11.40
C ASN A 272 -5.16 -8.83 -11.84
N GLU A 273 -4.42 -7.75 -11.65
CA GLU A 273 -4.83 -6.41 -12.10
C GLU A 273 -5.08 -6.32 -13.60
N SER A 274 -4.52 -7.23 -14.38
CA SER A 274 -4.77 -7.33 -15.83
C SER A 274 -6.22 -7.66 -16.19
N VAL A 275 -7.02 -8.16 -15.22
CA VAL A 275 -8.45 -8.40 -15.44
C VAL A 275 -9.26 -7.09 -15.54
N ILE A 276 -8.68 -5.96 -15.09
CA ILE A 276 -9.33 -4.64 -15.17
C ILE A 276 -9.33 -4.20 -16.65
N GLN A 277 -10.51 -4.01 -17.19
CA GLN A 277 -10.72 -3.48 -18.52
C GLN A 277 -11.05 -1.98 -18.45
N GLU A 278 -10.86 -1.26 -19.55
CA GLU A 278 -11.13 0.18 -19.60
C GLU A 278 -12.61 0.52 -19.31
N ASP A 279 -13.51 -0.34 -19.73
CA ASP A 279 -14.96 -0.21 -19.55
C ASP A 279 -15.46 -0.71 -18.17
N ASP A 280 -14.60 -1.26 -17.34
CA ASP A 280 -14.99 -1.63 -15.98
C ASP A 280 -15.35 -0.39 -15.16
N THR A 281 -16.59 -0.34 -14.72
CA THR A 281 -17.10 0.75 -13.88
C THR A 281 -17.11 0.40 -12.39
N ILE A 282 -17.16 -0.89 -12.02
CA ILE A 282 -17.20 -1.35 -10.63
C ILE A 282 -16.20 -2.48 -10.44
N ILE A 283 -15.25 -2.28 -9.52
CA ILE A 283 -14.34 -3.35 -9.07
C ILE A 283 -14.21 -3.34 -7.54
N SER A 284 -13.64 -4.40 -6.99
CA SER A 284 -13.30 -4.54 -5.59
C SER A 284 -11.79 -4.75 -5.41
N ALA A 285 -11.19 -4.09 -4.44
CA ALA A 285 -9.81 -4.31 -4.01
C ALA A 285 -9.67 -5.55 -3.09
N ALA A 286 -10.62 -6.48 -3.11
CA ALA A 286 -10.66 -7.69 -2.30
C ALA A 286 -10.55 -7.39 -0.78
N SER A 287 -10.00 -8.31 0.03
CA SER A 287 -9.79 -8.14 1.47
C SER A 287 -8.32 -7.95 1.81
N CYS A 288 -8.04 -7.43 3.00
CA CYS A 288 -6.67 -7.31 3.51
C CYS A 288 -5.96 -8.66 3.57
N THR A 289 -6.61 -9.71 4.04
CA THR A 289 -6.04 -11.07 4.10
C THR A 289 -5.79 -11.62 2.70
N THR A 290 -6.73 -11.43 1.76
CA THR A 290 -6.54 -11.88 0.37
C THR A 290 -5.35 -11.19 -0.28
N ASN A 291 -5.21 -9.88 -0.10
CA ASN A 291 -4.05 -9.13 -0.59
C ASN A 291 -2.73 -9.62 0.01
N ALA A 292 -2.71 -9.93 1.32
CA ALA A 292 -1.50 -10.38 2.00
C ALA A 292 -0.98 -11.73 1.51
N ILE A 293 -1.88 -12.70 1.31
CA ILE A 293 -1.48 -14.08 1.02
C ILE A 293 -1.34 -14.40 -0.46
N THR A 294 -2.16 -13.76 -1.33
CA THR A 294 -2.22 -14.17 -2.75
C THR A 294 -0.92 -13.94 -3.51
N PRO A 295 -0.19 -12.81 -3.34
CA PRO A 295 1.12 -12.63 -4.00
C PRO A 295 2.15 -13.70 -3.59
N VAL A 296 2.19 -14.06 -2.30
CA VAL A 296 3.08 -15.11 -1.80
C VAL A 296 2.68 -16.47 -2.36
N LEU A 297 1.39 -16.78 -2.38
CA LEU A 297 0.87 -18.04 -2.95
C LEU A 297 1.12 -18.10 -4.47
N LYS A 298 1.03 -16.98 -5.18
CA LYS A 298 1.40 -16.91 -6.61
C LYS A 298 2.87 -17.28 -6.80
N ALA A 299 3.78 -16.63 -6.07
CA ALA A 299 5.20 -16.92 -6.15
C ALA A 299 5.50 -18.40 -5.88
N LEU A 300 4.89 -18.99 -4.86
CA LEU A 300 5.06 -20.40 -4.53
C LEU A 300 4.45 -21.32 -5.59
N ASN A 301 3.27 -21.01 -6.10
CA ASN A 301 2.62 -21.83 -7.11
C ASN A 301 3.41 -21.82 -8.42
N ASP A 302 3.93 -20.68 -8.82
CA ASP A 302 4.71 -20.52 -10.05
C ASP A 302 6.03 -21.31 -10.01
N LYS A 303 6.70 -21.37 -8.86
CA LYS A 303 7.98 -22.08 -8.73
C LYS A 303 7.86 -23.52 -8.29
N TYR A 304 7.03 -23.80 -7.29
CA TYR A 304 6.99 -25.10 -6.61
C TYR A 304 5.70 -25.89 -6.84
N GLY A 305 4.66 -25.25 -7.38
CA GLY A 305 3.33 -25.83 -7.59
C GLY A 305 2.62 -26.16 -6.27
N VAL A 306 1.56 -25.43 -5.95
CA VAL A 306 0.75 -25.66 -4.76
C VAL A 306 -0.30 -26.75 -5.06
N LEU A 307 -0.25 -27.87 -4.36
CA LEU A 307 -1.19 -28.98 -4.49
C LEU A 307 -2.41 -28.82 -3.59
N SER A 308 -2.18 -28.47 -2.33
CA SER A 308 -3.23 -28.23 -1.34
C SER A 308 -2.69 -27.43 -0.17
N GLY A 309 -3.58 -26.87 0.65
CA GLY A 309 -3.14 -26.18 1.86
C GLY A 309 -4.25 -25.69 2.76
N HIS A 310 -3.83 -25.19 3.91
CA HIS A 310 -4.68 -24.54 4.89
C HIS A 310 -4.13 -23.17 5.25
N ILE A 311 -4.98 -22.15 5.17
CA ILE A 311 -4.64 -20.78 5.57
C ILE A 311 -5.37 -20.45 6.86
N GLU A 312 -4.62 -20.29 7.93
CA GLU A 312 -5.15 -19.76 9.17
C GLU A 312 -4.71 -18.32 9.35
N THR A 313 -5.63 -17.40 9.58
CA THR A 313 -5.26 -16.01 9.88
C THR A 313 -5.49 -15.68 11.34
N VAL A 314 -4.41 -15.33 12.04
CA VAL A 314 -4.43 -14.72 13.36
C VAL A 314 -4.65 -13.21 13.13
N HIS A 315 -5.89 -12.79 13.27
CA HIS A 315 -6.34 -11.49 12.78
C HIS A 315 -6.66 -10.53 13.92
N SER A 316 -6.15 -9.32 13.83
CA SER A 316 -6.50 -8.23 14.73
C SER A 316 -8.01 -7.99 14.75
N TYR A 317 -8.55 -7.52 15.89
CA TYR A 317 -9.97 -7.18 15.97
C TYR A 317 -10.31 -6.01 15.05
N THR A 318 -11.55 -5.97 14.62
CA THR A 318 -12.09 -4.91 13.75
C THR A 318 -13.35 -4.30 14.37
N ASN A 319 -13.77 -3.13 13.89
CA ASN A 319 -14.90 -2.39 14.46
C ASN A 319 -16.25 -3.11 14.39
N ASP A 320 -16.36 -4.22 13.68
CA ASP A 320 -17.53 -5.08 13.67
C ASP A 320 -17.65 -5.94 14.95
N GLN A 321 -16.56 -6.14 15.69
CA GLN A 321 -16.56 -6.87 16.95
C GLN A 321 -16.95 -5.96 18.12
N ASN A 322 -17.65 -6.53 19.08
CA ASN A 322 -18.06 -5.79 20.27
C ASN A 322 -16.87 -5.62 21.25
N LEU A 323 -16.78 -4.44 21.86
CA LEU A 323 -15.77 -4.16 22.89
C LEU A 323 -16.06 -4.97 24.17
N ILE A 324 -17.33 -5.09 24.53
CA ILE A 324 -17.85 -5.94 25.62
C ILE A 324 -18.95 -6.84 25.04
N ASP A 325 -19.31 -7.91 25.77
CA ASP A 325 -20.32 -8.88 25.33
C ASP A 325 -21.63 -8.17 24.94
N ASN A 326 -22.07 -8.38 23.70
CA ASN A 326 -23.31 -7.82 23.17
C ASN A 326 -23.80 -8.64 21.97
N PHE A 327 -25.04 -8.39 21.55
CA PHE A 327 -25.62 -9.06 20.39
C PHE A 327 -24.80 -8.81 19.12
N HIS A 328 -24.59 -9.89 18.35
CA HIS A 328 -23.94 -9.86 17.03
C HIS A 328 -24.49 -11.00 16.17
N SER A 329 -24.67 -10.75 14.88
CA SER A 329 -25.16 -11.77 13.92
C SER A 329 -24.22 -12.95 13.74
N GLY A 330 -22.93 -12.80 14.01
CA GLY A 330 -21.94 -13.85 14.05
C GLY A 330 -21.65 -14.21 15.49
N ASP A 331 -22.17 -15.35 15.96
CA ASP A 331 -22.25 -15.78 17.35
C ASP A 331 -21.07 -15.39 18.25
N ARG A 332 -19.86 -15.84 17.90
CA ARG A 332 -18.66 -15.59 18.71
C ARG A 332 -18.16 -14.15 18.62
N ARG A 333 -18.49 -13.40 17.56
CA ARG A 333 -18.07 -11.98 17.40
C ARG A 333 -18.77 -11.02 18.34
N GLY A 334 -19.86 -11.45 18.98
CA GLY A 334 -20.54 -10.72 20.05
C GLY A 334 -19.79 -10.71 21.37
N ARG A 335 -18.78 -11.57 21.57
CA ARG A 335 -17.99 -11.63 22.79
C ARG A 335 -16.90 -10.54 22.75
N SER A 336 -16.50 -10.07 23.93
CA SER A 336 -15.53 -9.00 24.10
C SER A 336 -14.25 -9.23 23.29
N ALA A 337 -13.97 -8.34 22.33
CA ALA A 337 -12.82 -8.42 21.46
C ALA A 337 -11.48 -8.21 22.17
N SER A 338 -11.49 -7.44 23.28
CA SER A 338 -10.29 -7.11 24.06
C SER A 338 -9.86 -8.22 25.02
N LEU A 339 -10.75 -9.21 25.30
CA LEU A 339 -10.51 -10.26 26.29
C LEU A 339 -10.43 -11.66 25.70
N ASN A 340 -10.88 -11.84 24.45
CA ASN A 340 -11.08 -13.18 23.90
C ASN A 340 -10.38 -13.39 22.56
N MET A 341 -9.83 -14.58 22.36
CA MET A 341 -9.60 -15.13 21.04
C MET A 341 -10.91 -15.71 20.49
N VAL A 342 -11.23 -15.36 19.25
CA VAL A 342 -12.51 -15.73 18.64
C VAL A 342 -12.27 -16.47 17.31
N LEU A 343 -12.66 -17.74 17.27
CA LEU A 343 -12.69 -18.50 16.01
C LEU A 343 -13.83 -17.99 15.12
N THR A 344 -13.54 -17.71 13.87
CA THR A 344 -14.54 -17.26 12.90
C THR A 344 -14.18 -17.78 11.51
N SER A 345 -15.17 -17.88 10.64
CA SER A 345 -14.93 -18.22 9.24
C SER A 345 -14.20 -17.07 8.52
N THR A 346 -13.39 -17.42 7.55
CA THR A 346 -12.82 -16.47 6.59
C THR A 346 -13.17 -16.87 5.17
N GLY A 347 -13.46 -15.89 4.32
CA GLY A 347 -13.60 -16.09 2.89
C GLY A 347 -12.27 -16.08 2.13
N ALA A 348 -11.13 -15.91 2.82
CA ALA A 348 -9.84 -15.69 2.18
C ALA A 348 -9.42 -16.80 1.22
N ALA A 349 -9.55 -18.08 1.63
CA ALA A 349 -9.21 -19.21 0.76
C ALA A 349 -10.04 -19.24 -0.55
N LYS A 350 -11.35 -18.95 -0.46
CA LYS A 350 -12.21 -18.81 -1.65
C LYS A 350 -11.89 -17.56 -2.47
N ALA A 351 -11.50 -16.48 -1.80
CA ALA A 351 -11.15 -15.23 -2.47
C ALA A 351 -9.82 -15.33 -3.22
N VAL A 352 -8.85 -16.10 -2.69
CA VAL A 352 -7.61 -16.44 -3.44
C VAL A 352 -7.94 -17.07 -4.77
N ALA A 353 -8.85 -18.04 -4.81
CA ALA A 353 -9.23 -18.72 -6.05
C ALA A 353 -9.90 -17.80 -7.09
N LYS A 354 -10.46 -16.65 -6.67
CA LYS A 354 -10.96 -15.64 -7.61
C LYS A 354 -9.84 -14.85 -8.29
N ALA A 355 -8.76 -14.59 -7.56
CA ALA A 355 -7.61 -13.85 -8.08
C ALA A 355 -6.57 -14.78 -8.72
N LEU A 356 -6.49 -16.03 -8.28
CA LEU A 356 -5.54 -17.05 -8.73
C LEU A 356 -6.31 -18.36 -8.98
N PRO A 357 -6.98 -18.51 -10.14
CA PRO A 357 -7.89 -19.63 -10.42
C PRO A 357 -7.25 -21.02 -10.33
N GLU A 358 -5.94 -21.14 -10.53
CA GLU A 358 -5.17 -22.38 -10.43
C GLU A 358 -5.23 -22.98 -9.02
N LEU A 359 -5.54 -22.18 -8.00
CA LEU A 359 -5.71 -22.63 -6.62
C LEU A 359 -7.16 -22.93 -6.24
N ALA A 360 -8.08 -22.95 -7.20
CA ALA A 360 -9.47 -23.28 -6.95
C ALA A 360 -9.61 -24.68 -6.36
N GLY A 361 -10.30 -24.79 -5.21
CA GLY A 361 -10.51 -26.06 -4.50
C GLY A 361 -9.31 -26.62 -3.75
N LYS A 362 -8.13 -26.03 -3.87
CA LYS A 362 -6.90 -26.51 -3.21
C LYS A 362 -6.70 -25.98 -1.79
N LEU A 363 -7.38 -24.90 -1.43
CA LEU A 363 -7.17 -24.21 -0.16
C LEU A 363 -8.40 -24.27 0.74
N THR A 364 -8.15 -24.51 2.02
CA THR A 364 -9.11 -24.29 3.11
C THR A 364 -8.65 -23.15 4.00
N GLY A 365 -9.52 -22.61 4.84
CA GLY A 365 -9.08 -21.58 5.78
C GLY A 365 -10.11 -21.15 6.81
N ASN A 366 -9.60 -20.61 7.90
CA ASN A 366 -10.35 -20.02 9.01
C ASN A 366 -9.61 -18.81 9.58
N ALA A 367 -10.20 -18.14 10.55
CA ALA A 367 -9.60 -16.99 11.21
C ALA A 367 -9.73 -17.11 12.73
N ILE A 368 -8.68 -16.71 13.43
CA ILE A 368 -8.65 -16.49 14.87
C ILE A 368 -8.54 -15.00 15.10
N ARG A 369 -9.57 -14.36 15.64
CA ARG A 369 -9.50 -12.96 16.08
C ARG A 369 -8.79 -12.89 17.41
N VAL A 370 -7.83 -11.96 17.54
CA VAL A 370 -6.99 -11.78 18.72
C VAL A 370 -7.09 -10.36 19.27
N PRO A 371 -6.80 -10.14 20.58
CA PRO A 371 -6.88 -8.84 21.22
C PRO A 371 -5.75 -7.86 20.84
N THR A 372 -5.45 -7.74 19.56
CA THR A 372 -4.49 -6.75 19.02
C THR A 372 -5.22 -5.77 18.11
N PRO A 373 -4.88 -4.46 18.15
CA PRO A 373 -5.61 -3.44 17.40
C PRO A 373 -5.30 -3.43 15.91
N ASN A 374 -4.12 -3.86 15.51
CA ASN A 374 -3.66 -3.89 14.12
C ASN A 374 -2.48 -4.84 13.95
N VAL A 375 -2.14 -5.13 12.72
CA VAL A 375 -1.20 -6.14 12.23
C VAL A 375 -1.66 -7.55 12.55
N SER A 376 -2.04 -8.21 11.50
CA SER A 376 -2.48 -9.60 11.48
C SER A 376 -1.37 -10.49 10.93
N MET A 377 -1.52 -11.81 11.09
CA MET A 377 -0.58 -12.79 10.56
C MET A 377 -1.35 -13.93 9.90
N ALA A 378 -0.99 -14.29 8.68
CA ALA A 378 -1.49 -15.51 8.05
C ALA A 378 -0.46 -16.64 8.20
N VAL A 379 -0.93 -17.81 8.58
CA VAL A 379 -0.15 -19.05 8.59
C VAL A 379 -0.59 -19.88 7.38
N ALA A 380 0.30 -20.04 6.42
CA ALA A 380 0.06 -20.83 5.22
C ALA A 380 0.75 -22.19 5.34
N ASN A 381 -0.04 -23.23 5.64
CA ASN A 381 0.43 -24.62 5.68
C ASN A 381 0.13 -25.26 4.32
N LEU A 382 1.17 -25.56 3.54
CA LEU A 382 1.05 -25.92 2.13
C LEU A 382 1.72 -27.26 1.82
N ASN A 383 1.10 -28.03 0.92
CA ASN A 383 1.72 -29.16 0.23
C ASN A 383 2.08 -28.72 -1.19
N LEU A 384 3.33 -28.93 -1.55
CA LEU A 384 3.93 -28.52 -2.83
C LEU A 384 4.13 -29.72 -3.76
N SER A 385 4.29 -29.49 -5.04
CA SER A 385 4.58 -30.56 -6.02
C SER A 385 6.05 -30.98 -6.01
N THR A 386 6.95 -30.08 -5.60
CA THR A 386 8.39 -30.29 -5.52
C THR A 386 8.91 -30.23 -4.11
N ASP A 387 10.03 -30.89 -3.84
CA ASP A 387 10.70 -30.83 -2.55
C ASP A 387 11.29 -29.44 -2.33
N VAL A 388 11.25 -29.00 -1.08
CA VAL A 388 11.79 -27.71 -0.64
C VAL A 388 12.53 -27.89 0.68
N ASP A 389 13.62 -27.16 0.84
CA ASP A 389 14.27 -26.89 2.12
C ASP A 389 14.05 -25.44 2.54
N ARG A 390 14.30 -25.15 3.81
CA ARG A 390 14.05 -23.84 4.41
C ARG A 390 14.87 -22.74 3.76
N ASP A 391 16.15 -23.02 3.49
CA ASP A 391 17.09 -21.99 3.05
C ASP A 391 16.78 -21.58 1.59
N SER A 392 16.63 -22.55 0.69
CA SER A 392 16.26 -22.29 -0.71
C SER A 392 14.90 -21.63 -0.85
N LEU A 393 13.94 -21.97 0.02
CA LEU A 393 12.63 -21.33 0.05
C LEU A 393 12.71 -19.88 0.51
N ASN A 394 13.47 -19.62 1.58
CA ASN A 394 13.68 -18.29 2.10
C ASN A 394 14.45 -17.39 1.12
N ASP A 395 15.48 -17.91 0.46
CA ASP A 395 16.23 -17.18 -0.57
C ASP A 395 15.32 -16.80 -1.73
N TYR A 396 14.48 -17.71 -2.18
CA TYR A 396 13.50 -17.42 -3.23
C TYR A 396 12.50 -16.34 -2.81
N LEU A 397 11.92 -16.43 -1.61
CA LEU A 397 10.94 -15.44 -1.15
C LEU A 397 11.58 -14.08 -0.89
N ARG A 398 12.84 -14.05 -0.45
CA ARG A 398 13.64 -12.83 -0.36
C ARG A 398 13.85 -12.22 -1.73
N GLU A 399 14.21 -13.02 -2.74
CA GLU A 399 14.38 -12.56 -4.12
C GLU A 399 13.06 -12.00 -4.68
N MET A 400 11.93 -12.64 -4.42
CA MET A 400 10.60 -12.12 -4.81
C MET A 400 10.30 -10.75 -4.18
N ALA A 401 10.66 -10.57 -2.91
CA ALA A 401 10.48 -9.31 -2.22
C ALA A 401 11.39 -8.18 -2.75
N LEU A 402 12.58 -8.53 -3.28
CA LEU A 402 13.60 -7.56 -3.65
C LEU A 402 13.57 -7.18 -5.13
N ASN A 403 13.46 -8.18 -6.02
CA ASN A 403 13.83 -8.03 -7.44
C ASN A 403 12.74 -8.51 -8.40
N SER A 404 11.52 -8.80 -7.91
CA SER A 404 10.42 -9.25 -8.76
C SER A 404 9.37 -8.19 -8.98
N GLU A 405 8.44 -8.46 -9.90
CA GLU A 405 7.23 -7.65 -10.10
C GLU A 405 6.33 -7.61 -8.87
N LEU A 406 6.49 -8.59 -7.94
CA LEU A 406 5.76 -8.66 -6.67
C LEU A 406 6.43 -7.87 -5.53
N SER A 407 7.55 -7.20 -5.78
CA SER A 407 8.30 -6.45 -4.76
C SER A 407 7.51 -5.30 -4.10
N ALA A 408 6.47 -4.79 -4.76
CA ALA A 408 5.56 -3.81 -4.16
C ALA A 408 4.51 -4.46 -3.23
N GLN A 409 4.30 -5.78 -3.32
CA GLN A 409 3.31 -6.53 -2.55
C GLN A 409 3.93 -7.37 -1.45
N ILE A 410 5.11 -7.94 -1.70
CA ILE A 410 5.81 -8.83 -0.76
C ILE A 410 7.02 -8.10 -0.17
N ASP A 411 7.13 -8.08 1.14
CA ASP A 411 8.37 -7.78 1.86
C ASP A 411 8.86 -9.05 2.59
N TYR A 412 10.08 -9.04 3.06
CA TYR A 412 10.72 -10.16 3.74
C TYR A 412 11.48 -9.69 4.97
N THR A 413 11.38 -10.44 6.06
CA THR A 413 12.16 -10.19 7.27
C THR A 413 12.88 -11.44 7.73
N ASP A 414 14.10 -11.27 8.21
CA ASP A 414 14.93 -12.28 8.88
C ASP A 414 15.21 -11.91 10.34
N SER A 415 14.47 -10.93 10.87
CA SER A 415 14.62 -10.48 12.25
C SER A 415 14.14 -11.54 13.22
N THR A 416 14.96 -11.87 14.20
CA THR A 416 14.62 -12.77 15.31
C THR A 416 13.74 -12.13 16.39
N GLU A 417 13.53 -10.79 16.31
CA GLU A 417 12.79 -10.01 17.31
C GLU A 417 11.50 -9.40 16.77
N ILE A 418 11.13 -9.68 15.50
CA ILE A 418 9.98 -9.09 14.86
C ILE A 418 8.68 -9.47 15.57
N VAL A 419 7.84 -8.46 15.83
CA VAL A 419 6.50 -8.62 16.39
C VAL A 419 5.51 -7.70 15.67
N SER A 420 4.23 -7.85 15.94
CA SER A 420 3.17 -7.13 15.23
C SER A 420 3.32 -5.60 15.25
N THR A 421 3.79 -5.01 16.35
CA THR A 421 3.96 -3.56 16.48
C THR A 421 5.04 -2.98 15.57
N ASP A 422 6.06 -3.78 15.20
CA ASP A 422 7.14 -3.35 14.32
C ASP A 422 6.70 -3.17 12.85
N LEU A 423 5.56 -3.75 12.52
CA LEU A 423 5.01 -3.76 11.17
C LEU A 423 3.85 -2.78 10.96
N VAL A 424 3.49 -2.03 12.00
CA VAL A 424 2.51 -0.94 11.87
C VAL A 424 3.02 0.11 10.90
N GLY A 425 2.24 0.40 9.86
CA GLY A 425 2.62 1.32 8.78
C GLY A 425 3.42 0.66 7.65
N SER A 426 3.58 -0.68 7.64
CA SER A 426 4.11 -1.40 6.47
C SER A 426 3.23 -1.14 5.25
N ARG A 427 3.87 -0.83 4.10
CA ARG A 427 3.18 -0.52 2.85
C ARG A 427 2.93 -1.74 1.97
N HIS A 428 3.64 -2.84 2.23
CA HIS A 428 3.48 -4.08 1.49
C HIS A 428 2.17 -4.77 1.87
N ALA A 429 1.66 -5.59 0.97
CA ALA A 429 0.48 -6.40 1.21
C ALA A 429 0.74 -7.48 2.26
N GLY A 430 1.93 -8.09 2.23
CA GLY A 430 2.39 -9.08 3.18
C GLY A 430 3.90 -9.04 3.39
N VAL A 431 4.35 -9.41 4.58
CA VAL A 431 5.77 -9.53 4.98
C VAL A 431 6.04 -10.96 5.38
N VAL A 432 6.88 -11.67 4.63
CA VAL A 432 7.24 -13.06 4.93
C VAL A 432 8.26 -13.10 6.06
N ASP A 433 7.98 -13.91 7.09
CA ASP A 433 8.88 -14.15 8.22
C ASP A 433 9.79 -15.35 7.92
N GLY A 434 11.01 -15.08 7.49
CA GLY A 434 11.99 -16.12 7.15
C GLY A 434 12.49 -16.88 8.36
N GLN A 435 12.51 -16.28 9.55
CA GLN A 435 12.92 -16.99 10.77
C GLN A 435 11.87 -18.02 11.20
N ALA A 436 10.60 -17.75 10.99
CA ALA A 436 9.51 -18.64 11.32
C ALA A 436 9.21 -19.68 10.22
N THR A 437 9.80 -19.55 9.02
CA THR A 437 9.60 -20.49 7.91
C THR A 437 10.00 -21.91 8.30
N ILE A 438 9.11 -22.88 8.04
CA ILE A 438 9.35 -24.32 8.19
C ILE A 438 9.20 -24.96 6.82
N ALA A 439 10.18 -25.76 6.40
CA ALA A 439 10.10 -26.51 5.16
C ALA A 439 10.76 -27.89 5.34
N GLN A 440 10.09 -28.92 4.85
CA GLN A 440 10.56 -30.30 4.85
C GLN A 440 9.88 -31.09 3.74
N ASP A 441 10.66 -31.72 2.88
CA ASP A 441 10.16 -32.48 1.73
C ASP A 441 9.23 -31.60 0.87
N LYS A 442 7.99 -32.03 0.67
CA LYS A 442 6.96 -31.28 -0.08
C LYS A 442 6.05 -30.41 0.76
N ARG A 443 6.42 -30.13 1.99
CA ARG A 443 5.60 -29.34 2.91
C ARG A 443 6.32 -28.09 3.36
N CYS A 444 5.58 -26.98 3.42
CA CYS A 444 6.06 -25.78 4.06
C CYS A 444 4.98 -25.12 4.91
N VAL A 445 5.42 -24.42 5.94
CA VAL A 445 4.60 -23.51 6.73
C VAL A 445 5.25 -22.13 6.65
N LEU A 446 4.52 -21.16 6.13
CA LEU A 446 4.94 -19.76 6.06
C LEU A 446 4.11 -18.91 7.01
N TYR A 447 4.76 -17.95 7.61
CA TYR A 447 4.14 -16.91 8.42
C TYR A 447 4.24 -15.59 7.66
N ILE A 448 3.10 -14.97 7.39
CA ILE A 448 2.98 -13.77 6.56
C ILE A 448 2.29 -12.70 7.40
N TRP A 449 3.06 -11.73 7.88
CA TRP A 449 2.55 -10.57 8.58
C TRP A 449 1.92 -9.57 7.62
N TYR A 450 0.89 -8.85 8.06
CA TYR A 450 0.31 -7.79 7.25
C TYR A 450 -0.36 -6.72 8.10
N ASP A 451 -0.06 -5.45 7.80
CA ASP A 451 -0.86 -4.33 8.32
C ASP A 451 -2.21 -4.33 7.62
N ASN A 452 -3.20 -4.89 8.29
CA ASN A 452 -4.54 -5.09 7.73
C ASN A 452 -5.32 -3.78 7.49
N GLU A 453 -4.79 -2.64 7.91
CA GLU A 453 -5.36 -1.32 7.68
C GLU A 453 -4.51 -0.51 6.69
N PHE A 454 -3.26 -0.19 7.02
CA PHE A 454 -2.40 0.70 6.21
C PHE A 454 -1.84 -0.01 4.98
N GLY A 455 -1.27 -1.20 5.14
CA GLY A 455 -0.76 -2.00 4.02
C GLY A 455 -1.87 -2.32 3.01
N TYR A 456 -3.04 -2.70 3.50
CA TYR A 456 -4.22 -2.88 2.66
C TYR A 456 -4.61 -1.58 1.94
N SER A 457 -4.62 -0.44 2.64
CA SER A 457 -4.93 0.85 2.01
C SER A 457 -3.94 1.23 0.91
N CYS A 458 -2.67 0.84 1.03
CA CYS A 458 -1.68 1.00 -0.05
C CYS A 458 -2.07 0.18 -1.30
N GLN A 459 -2.54 -1.06 -1.12
CA GLN A 459 -3.00 -1.88 -2.26
C GLN A 459 -4.28 -1.30 -2.89
N VAL A 460 -5.17 -0.72 -2.10
CA VAL A 460 -6.33 0.02 -2.62
C VAL A 460 -5.90 1.18 -3.52
N VAL A 461 -4.87 1.95 -3.11
CA VAL A 461 -4.34 3.05 -3.93
C VAL A 461 -3.77 2.53 -5.26
N HIS A 462 -3.07 1.40 -5.27
CA HIS A 462 -2.62 0.77 -6.53
C HIS A 462 -3.77 0.36 -7.43
N CYS A 463 -4.86 -0.18 -6.87
CA CYS A 463 -6.10 -0.45 -7.64
C CYS A 463 -6.73 0.83 -8.20
N MET A 464 -6.74 1.95 -7.43
CA MET A 464 -7.19 3.24 -7.93
C MET A 464 -6.35 3.72 -9.12
N GLU A 465 -5.02 3.67 -8.99
CA GLU A 465 -4.07 4.08 -10.03
C GLU A 465 -4.30 3.28 -11.32
N GLN A 466 -4.47 1.96 -11.19
CA GLN A 466 -4.72 1.06 -12.31
C GLN A 466 -6.08 1.32 -12.97
N MET A 467 -7.15 1.42 -12.16
CA MET A 467 -8.52 1.62 -12.64
C MET A 467 -8.69 2.96 -13.37
N MET A 468 -7.94 3.98 -12.96
CA MET A 468 -7.99 5.31 -13.56
C MET A 468 -6.95 5.53 -14.67
N GLY A 469 -6.14 4.52 -14.98
CA GLY A 469 -5.11 4.59 -16.02
C GLY A 469 -3.98 5.57 -15.71
N VAL A 470 -3.66 5.76 -14.43
CA VAL A 470 -2.69 6.77 -13.96
C VAL A 470 -1.51 6.16 -13.19
N ARG A 471 -1.20 4.91 -13.47
CA ARG A 471 -0.08 4.22 -12.83
C ARG A 471 1.25 4.77 -13.32
N TYR A 472 2.12 5.13 -12.38
CA TYR A 472 3.50 5.46 -12.70
C TYR A 472 4.30 4.23 -13.16
N GLN A 473 5.07 4.41 -14.21
CA GLN A 473 6.12 3.46 -14.55
C GLN A 473 7.28 3.58 -13.55
N THR A 474 7.81 2.45 -13.11
CA THR A 474 8.96 2.41 -12.21
C THR A 474 10.23 2.10 -13.00
N PHE A 475 11.31 2.80 -12.69
CA PHE A 475 12.63 2.61 -13.29
C PHE A 475 13.69 2.41 -12.20
N PRO A 476 14.76 1.61 -12.49
CA PRO A 476 14.96 0.82 -13.71
C PRO A 476 13.92 -0.30 -13.82
N ARG A 477 13.70 -0.76 -15.05
CA ARG A 477 12.87 -1.93 -15.33
C ARG A 477 13.66 -3.20 -15.13
#